data_67dd3ebae370bfadf91f5ea854610ed7
#
_entry.id   67dd3ebae370bfadf91f5ea854610ed7
#
_cell.length_a   1.000
_cell.length_b   1.000
_cell.length_c   1.000
_cell.angle_alpha   90.00
_cell.angle_beta   90.00
_cell.angle_gamma   90.00
#
_symmetry.space_group_name_H-M   'P 1'
#
loop_
_entity.id
_entity.type
_entity.pdbx_description
1 polymer ?
#
loop_
_entity_poly.entity_id
_entity_poly.type
_entity_poly.pdbx_seq_one_letter_code
_entity_poly.pdbx_strand_id
1 'polypeptide(L)'
;MIKSLQFSKKKGETMLIGDLTRVDFKLGLPKVIAETCEYLKGLDLEKLEVGRHDITDQIYMNVMEPELAEADSKQAELHHKYLDIQVLIQGVENIEFSVTYPDLTKYDAYREDDDYQLTPQIENKSTLTLVPNMFVVFYPYEPHKPCCNVDGKSAKIKKLVVKVPVELVK
;
A
#
# COMPACT_ATOMS: atom_id res chain seq x y z
N MET A 1 -7.43 25.24 -32.25
CA MET A 1 -7.30 26.00 -31.00
C MET A 1 -7.49 25.01 -29.84
N ILE A 2 -6.38 24.43 -29.37
CA ILE A 2 -6.40 23.44 -28.28
C ILE A 2 -6.48 24.23 -26.98
N LYS A 3 -7.60 24.15 -26.27
CA LYS A 3 -7.73 24.71 -24.93
C LYS A 3 -6.70 24.01 -24.04
N SER A 4 -5.75 24.78 -23.53
CA SER A 4 -4.80 24.31 -22.53
C SER A 4 -5.59 23.85 -21.30
N LEU A 5 -5.68 22.52 -21.10
CA LEU A 5 -6.02 21.98 -19.82
C LEU A 5 -4.91 22.38 -18.84
N GLN A 6 -5.18 23.36 -18.00
CA GLN A 6 -4.36 23.63 -16.82
C GLN A 6 -4.56 22.46 -15.86
N PHE A 7 -3.77 21.41 -16.03
CA PHE A 7 -3.51 20.49 -14.94
C PHE A 7 -2.73 21.27 -13.89
N SER A 8 -3.36 21.57 -12.77
CA SER A 8 -2.66 21.93 -11.56
C SER A 8 -1.63 20.82 -11.32
N LYS A 9 -0.35 21.13 -11.59
CA LYS A 9 0.77 20.24 -11.28
C LYS A 9 0.92 20.16 -9.75
N LYS A 10 0.06 19.42 -9.07
CA LYS A 10 0.52 18.68 -7.91
C LYS A 10 1.49 17.64 -8.47
N LYS A 11 2.76 17.72 -8.10
CA LYS A 11 3.73 16.65 -8.35
C LYS A 11 3.04 15.35 -7.97
N GLY A 12 2.66 14.54 -8.96
CA GLY A 12 2.08 13.23 -8.71
C GLY A 12 3.18 12.36 -8.10
N GLU A 13 3.11 12.18 -6.82
CA GLU A 13 3.89 11.15 -6.15
C GLU A 13 3.23 9.83 -6.49
N THR A 14 4.03 8.83 -6.81
CA THR A 14 3.59 7.48 -7.13
C THR A 14 4.24 6.49 -6.17
N MET A 15 3.79 5.24 -6.22
CA MET A 15 4.28 4.11 -5.46
C MET A 15 5.77 4.22 -5.14
N LEU A 16 6.11 3.97 -3.88
CA LEU A 16 7.48 3.89 -3.37
C LEU A 16 7.72 2.49 -2.82
N ILE A 17 8.97 2.04 -2.87
CA ILE A 17 9.39 0.76 -2.32
C ILE A 17 10.72 0.92 -1.61
N GLY A 18 10.91 0.19 -0.52
CA GLY A 18 12.16 0.19 0.23
C GLY A 18 12.26 -0.99 1.18
N ASP A 19 13.33 -0.95 1.97
CA ASP A 19 13.64 -1.98 2.97
C ASP A 19 14.09 -1.29 4.26
N LEU A 20 13.38 -1.54 5.36
CA LEU A 20 13.62 -0.91 6.67
C LEU A 20 15.02 -1.27 7.25
N THR A 21 15.66 -2.35 6.78
CA THR A 21 16.98 -2.74 7.26
C THR A 21 18.13 -1.90 6.66
N ARG A 22 17.87 -1.22 5.53
CA ARG A 22 18.87 -0.36 4.91
C ARG A 22 19.13 0.89 5.77
N VAL A 23 20.38 1.33 5.80
CA VAL A 23 20.77 2.56 6.52
C VAL A 23 20.24 3.83 5.83
N ASP A 24 20.02 3.76 4.53
CA ASP A 24 19.60 4.85 3.66
C ASP A 24 18.11 4.75 3.24
N PHE A 25 17.30 3.95 3.93
CA PHE A 25 15.91 3.67 3.54
C PHE A 25 15.03 4.92 3.43
N LYS A 26 15.39 6.00 4.12
CA LYS A 26 14.65 7.27 4.10
C LYS A 26 14.97 8.17 2.90
N LEU A 27 16.01 7.84 2.12
CA LEU A 27 16.46 8.68 1.02
C LEU A 27 15.36 8.82 -0.05
N GLY A 28 14.94 10.06 -0.30
CA GLY A 28 13.91 10.37 -1.29
C GLY A 28 12.47 10.14 -0.83
N LEU A 29 12.23 9.70 0.42
CA LEU A 29 10.89 9.58 0.95
C LEU A 29 10.34 10.95 1.38
N PRO A 30 9.05 11.23 1.17
CA PRO A 30 8.35 12.33 1.82
C PRO A 30 8.49 12.26 3.34
N LYS A 31 8.53 13.41 4.01
CA LYS A 31 8.84 13.51 5.44
C LYS A 31 7.96 12.59 6.29
N VAL A 32 6.63 12.66 6.14
CA VAL A 32 5.71 11.86 6.96
C VAL A 32 5.89 10.36 6.76
N ILE A 33 6.21 9.92 5.53
CA ILE A 33 6.48 8.51 5.22
C ILE A 33 7.81 8.09 5.86
N ALA A 34 8.86 8.92 5.74
CA ALA A 34 10.16 8.64 6.34
C ALA A 34 10.05 8.53 7.88
N GLU A 35 9.33 9.43 8.54
CA GLU A 35 9.10 9.41 9.99
C GLU A 35 8.28 8.19 10.42
N THR A 36 7.25 7.82 9.65
CA THR A 36 6.45 6.62 9.92
C THR A 36 7.30 5.34 9.76
N CYS A 37 8.09 5.23 8.72
CA CYS A 37 9.01 4.11 8.53
C CYS A 37 10.09 4.04 9.63
N GLU A 38 10.60 5.18 10.10
CA GLU A 38 11.53 5.22 11.24
C GLU A 38 10.88 4.71 12.52
N TYR A 39 9.63 5.10 12.77
CA TYR A 39 8.85 4.58 13.90
C TYR A 39 8.72 3.05 13.80
N LEU A 40 8.34 2.52 12.65
CA LEU A 40 8.19 1.07 12.45
C LEU A 40 9.53 0.33 12.65
N LYS A 41 10.63 0.89 12.15
CA LYS A 41 11.97 0.32 12.32
C LYS A 41 12.38 0.21 13.80
N GLY A 42 11.87 1.08 14.65
CA GLY A 42 12.13 1.07 16.10
C GLY A 42 11.33 0.01 16.87
N LEU A 43 10.35 -0.64 16.23
CA LEU A 43 9.50 -1.65 16.85
C LEU A 43 10.06 -3.07 16.67
N ASP A 44 9.74 -3.96 17.59
CA ASP A 44 9.86 -5.41 17.39
C ASP A 44 8.61 -5.88 16.63
N LEU A 45 8.67 -5.85 15.29
CA LEU A 45 7.51 -6.10 14.43
C LEU A 45 6.94 -7.51 14.63
N GLU A 46 7.78 -8.50 14.92
CA GLU A 46 7.34 -9.88 15.12
C GLU A 46 6.45 -10.04 16.35
N LYS A 47 6.64 -9.19 17.36
CA LYS A 47 5.85 -9.22 18.61
C LYS A 47 4.59 -8.38 18.57
N LEU A 48 4.32 -7.64 17.49
CA LEU A 48 3.09 -6.88 17.38
C LEU A 48 1.87 -7.81 17.41
N GLU A 49 0.89 -7.44 18.22
CA GLU A 49 -0.38 -8.15 18.27
C GLU A 49 -1.22 -7.83 17.03
N VAL A 50 -2.00 -8.81 16.56
CA VAL A 50 -2.97 -8.60 15.48
C VAL A 50 -4.03 -7.61 15.93
N GLY A 51 -4.37 -6.67 15.03
CA GLY A 51 -5.36 -5.64 15.28
C GLY A 51 -4.85 -4.25 14.95
N ARG A 52 -5.65 -3.25 15.33
CA ARG A 52 -5.33 -1.84 15.11
C ARG A 52 -4.44 -1.29 16.21
N HIS A 53 -3.42 -0.53 15.78
CA HIS A 53 -2.53 0.22 16.65
C HIS A 53 -2.48 1.67 16.17
N ASP A 54 -2.80 2.62 17.01
CA ASP A 54 -2.68 4.03 16.69
C ASP A 54 -1.22 4.47 16.83
N ILE A 55 -0.70 5.15 15.80
CA ILE A 55 0.67 5.70 15.78
C ILE A 55 0.63 7.16 16.21
N THR A 56 -0.32 7.91 15.66
CA THR A 56 -0.65 9.28 16.05
C THR A 56 -2.18 9.42 16.17
N ASP A 57 -2.69 10.62 16.38
CA ASP A 57 -4.13 10.89 16.33
C ASP A 57 -4.75 10.73 14.91
N GLN A 58 -3.93 10.72 13.85
CA GLN A 58 -4.38 10.64 12.46
C GLN A 58 -3.84 9.42 11.72
N ILE A 59 -2.72 8.84 12.16
CA ILE A 59 -2.03 7.72 11.52
C ILE A 59 -2.19 6.48 12.39
N TYR A 60 -2.63 5.38 11.79
CA TYR A 60 -2.77 4.10 12.46
C TYR A 60 -2.29 2.96 11.57
N MET A 61 -2.00 1.81 12.17
CA MET A 61 -1.68 0.58 11.44
C MET A 61 -2.61 -0.55 11.84
N ASN A 62 -2.85 -1.44 10.90
CA ASN A 62 -3.51 -2.71 11.12
C ASN A 62 -2.48 -3.84 10.95
N VAL A 63 -2.27 -4.61 12.01
CA VAL A 63 -1.44 -5.83 11.97
C VAL A 63 -2.35 -7.02 11.69
N MET A 64 -1.98 -7.86 10.75
CA MET A 64 -2.82 -8.98 10.30
C MET A 64 -1.99 -10.21 9.93
N GLU A 65 -2.64 -11.36 9.99
CA GLU A 65 -2.07 -12.66 9.62
C GLU A 65 -2.93 -13.36 8.57
N PRO A 66 -2.99 -12.82 7.32
CA PRO A 66 -3.84 -13.38 6.28
C PRO A 66 -3.24 -14.66 5.66
N GLU A 67 -4.13 -15.47 5.06
CA GLU A 67 -3.77 -16.51 4.11
C GLU A 67 -3.54 -15.90 2.73
N LEU A 68 -2.49 -16.34 2.05
CA LEU A 68 -2.28 -16.02 0.64
C LEU A 68 -3.25 -16.81 -0.24
N ALA A 69 -3.66 -16.21 -1.35
CA ALA A 69 -4.55 -16.83 -2.32
C ALA A 69 -4.12 -16.53 -3.75
N GLU A 70 -4.68 -17.27 -4.71
CA GLU A 70 -4.51 -16.99 -6.13
C GLU A 70 -4.99 -15.58 -6.45
N ALA A 71 -4.21 -14.84 -7.24
CA ALA A 71 -4.56 -13.47 -7.61
C ALA A 71 -5.92 -13.36 -8.31
N ASP A 72 -6.27 -14.33 -9.16
CA ASP A 72 -7.54 -14.35 -9.88
C ASP A 72 -8.76 -14.60 -8.97
N SER A 73 -8.55 -15.11 -7.76
CA SER A 73 -9.61 -15.31 -6.76
C SER A 73 -9.88 -14.07 -5.92
N LYS A 74 -9.11 -13.00 -6.11
CA LYS A 74 -9.14 -11.79 -5.27
C LYS A 74 -9.53 -10.57 -6.10
N GLN A 75 -10.06 -9.57 -5.41
CA GLN A 75 -10.24 -8.23 -5.98
C GLN A 75 -9.07 -7.31 -5.59
N ALA A 76 -8.74 -6.40 -6.47
CA ALA A 76 -7.85 -5.28 -6.18
C ALA A 76 -8.66 -4.14 -5.56
N GLU A 77 -7.99 -3.33 -4.77
CA GLU A 77 -8.54 -2.14 -4.13
C GLU A 77 -7.75 -0.89 -4.48
N LEU A 78 -8.39 0.26 -4.41
CA LEU A 78 -7.76 1.57 -4.38
C LEU A 78 -8.45 2.46 -3.36
N HIS A 79 -7.73 3.47 -2.88
CA HIS A 79 -8.17 4.44 -1.89
C HIS A 79 -8.24 5.85 -2.49
N HIS A 80 -8.98 6.75 -1.86
CA HIS A 80 -9.10 8.14 -2.29
C HIS A 80 -8.45 9.11 -1.29
N LYS A 81 -8.50 8.77 0.01
CA LYS A 81 -8.13 9.69 1.11
C LYS A 81 -6.82 9.31 1.80
N TYR A 82 -6.53 8.01 1.86
CA TYR A 82 -5.36 7.47 2.55
C TYR A 82 -4.37 6.87 1.56
N LEU A 83 -3.10 6.98 1.89
CA LEU A 83 -2.08 6.11 1.33
C LEU A 83 -1.84 4.93 2.28
N ASP A 84 -1.41 3.82 1.71
CA ASP A 84 -1.02 2.62 2.43
C ASP A 84 0.49 2.52 2.49
N ILE A 85 1.05 2.29 3.68
CA ILE A 85 2.41 1.77 3.82
C ILE A 85 2.26 0.31 4.25
N GLN A 86 2.55 -0.63 3.37
CA GLN A 86 2.48 -2.05 3.64
C GLN A 86 3.86 -2.60 3.95
N VAL A 87 4.01 -3.29 5.06
CA VAL A 87 5.28 -3.91 5.50
C VAL A 87 5.04 -5.39 5.74
N LEU A 88 5.85 -6.24 5.11
CA LEU A 88 5.83 -7.67 5.41
C LEU A 88 6.68 -7.95 6.65
N ILE A 89 6.12 -8.71 7.58
CA ILE A 89 6.76 -9.11 8.84
C ILE A 89 7.29 -10.54 8.74
N GLN A 90 6.44 -11.47 8.26
CA GLN A 90 6.81 -12.90 8.11
C GLN A 90 6.22 -13.45 6.82
N GLY A 91 6.96 -14.32 6.16
CA GLY A 91 6.56 -15.00 4.94
C GLY A 91 7.07 -14.30 3.68
N VAL A 92 6.43 -14.55 2.56
CA VAL A 92 6.67 -13.93 1.25
C VAL A 92 5.32 -13.74 0.57
N GLU A 93 5.03 -12.56 0.05
CA GLU A 93 3.79 -12.30 -0.70
C GLU A 93 4.05 -11.63 -2.04
N ASN A 94 3.18 -11.89 -2.99
CA ASN A 94 3.08 -11.09 -4.21
C ASN A 94 1.98 -10.04 -4.05
N ILE A 95 2.24 -8.85 -4.59
CA ILE A 95 1.26 -7.78 -4.71
C ILE A 95 1.18 -7.38 -6.18
N GLU A 96 0.01 -7.50 -6.78
CA GLU A 96 -0.25 -6.91 -8.09
C GLU A 96 -0.64 -5.44 -7.92
N PHE A 97 -0.15 -4.56 -8.78
CA PHE A 97 -0.43 -3.12 -8.70
C PHE A 97 -0.29 -2.44 -10.06
N SER A 98 -0.77 -1.20 -10.14
CA SER A 98 -0.47 -0.31 -11.26
C SER A 98 -0.23 1.11 -10.76
N VAL A 99 0.66 1.82 -11.44
CA VAL A 99 0.92 3.26 -11.22
C VAL A 99 0.24 4.14 -12.27
N THR A 100 -0.44 3.53 -13.24
CA THR A 100 -1.25 4.28 -14.21
C THR A 100 -2.56 4.67 -13.56
N TYR A 101 -3.05 5.89 -13.88
CA TYR A 101 -4.34 6.35 -13.36
C TYR A 101 -5.45 5.42 -13.82
N PRO A 102 -6.29 4.89 -12.91
CA PRO A 102 -7.27 3.86 -13.24
C PRO A 102 -8.48 4.44 -14.00
N ASP A 103 -9.08 3.61 -14.86
CA ASP A 103 -10.42 3.86 -15.40
C ASP A 103 -11.46 3.47 -14.34
N LEU A 104 -11.96 4.45 -13.59
CA LEU A 104 -12.89 4.23 -12.48
C LEU A 104 -14.24 3.64 -12.91
N THR A 105 -14.58 3.66 -14.21
CA THR A 105 -15.80 3.00 -14.71
C THR A 105 -15.75 1.47 -14.60
N LYS A 106 -14.55 0.92 -14.40
CA LYS A 106 -14.30 -0.53 -14.21
C LYS A 106 -14.27 -0.96 -12.76
N TYR A 107 -14.52 -0.03 -11.85
CA TYR A 107 -14.54 -0.26 -10.41
C TYR A 107 -15.98 -0.23 -9.89
N ASP A 108 -16.23 -0.90 -8.78
CA ASP A 108 -17.50 -0.78 -8.07
C ASP A 108 -17.67 0.63 -7.46
N ALA A 109 -18.81 0.87 -6.80
CA ALA A 109 -19.07 2.14 -6.15
C ALA A 109 -18.06 2.40 -5.00
N TYR A 110 -17.57 3.64 -4.93
CA TYR A 110 -16.70 4.05 -3.84
C TYR A 110 -17.43 3.98 -2.49
N ARG A 111 -16.80 3.30 -1.54
CA ARG A 111 -17.27 3.18 -0.16
C ARG A 111 -16.57 4.21 0.70
N GLU A 112 -17.26 5.32 0.92
CA GLU A 112 -16.65 6.49 1.55
C GLU A 112 -16.24 6.27 3.00
N ASP A 113 -17.00 5.46 3.75
CA ASP A 113 -16.74 5.17 5.16
C ASP A 113 -15.47 4.33 5.36
N ASP A 114 -15.18 3.45 4.40
CA ASP A 114 -14.05 2.52 4.43
C ASP A 114 -12.90 2.96 3.50
N ASP A 115 -13.10 4.04 2.73
CA ASP A 115 -12.14 4.60 1.76
C ASP A 115 -11.64 3.58 0.74
N TYR A 116 -12.51 2.82 0.07
CA TYR A 116 -12.06 1.93 -1.00
C TYR A 116 -13.07 1.76 -2.15
N GLN A 117 -12.53 1.38 -3.30
CA GLN A 117 -13.24 0.81 -4.45
C GLN A 117 -12.54 -0.47 -4.87
N LEU A 118 -13.29 -1.41 -5.42
CA LEU A 118 -12.80 -2.72 -5.84
C LEU A 118 -12.91 -2.91 -7.35
N THR A 119 -11.98 -3.70 -7.88
CA THR A 119 -12.01 -4.21 -9.26
C THR A 119 -11.44 -5.64 -9.30
N PRO A 120 -11.98 -6.53 -10.12
CA PRO A 120 -11.40 -7.87 -10.28
C PRO A 120 -10.06 -7.85 -11.04
N GLN A 121 -9.84 -6.84 -11.89
CA GLN A 121 -8.67 -6.77 -12.77
C GLN A 121 -8.01 -5.39 -12.69
N ILE A 122 -6.68 -5.39 -12.60
CA ILE A 122 -5.86 -4.18 -12.70
C ILE A 122 -5.34 -4.06 -14.13
N GLU A 123 -5.57 -2.92 -14.76
CA GLU A 123 -4.97 -2.60 -16.06
C GLU A 123 -3.51 -2.20 -15.92
N ASN A 124 -2.69 -2.56 -16.91
CA ASN A 124 -1.24 -2.25 -16.92
C ASN A 124 -0.54 -2.69 -15.64
N LYS A 125 -0.92 -3.87 -15.13
CA LYS A 125 -0.41 -4.35 -13.85
C LYS A 125 1.05 -4.78 -13.91
N SER A 126 1.72 -4.58 -12.79
CA SER A 126 3.01 -5.18 -12.43
C SER A 126 2.84 -6.01 -11.17
N THR A 127 3.80 -6.89 -10.91
CA THR A 127 3.82 -7.70 -9.69
C THR A 127 5.08 -7.40 -8.90
N LEU A 128 4.93 -7.21 -7.61
CA LEU A 128 5.99 -7.00 -6.65
C LEU A 128 6.00 -8.16 -5.67
N THR A 129 7.18 -8.72 -5.40
CA THR A 129 7.36 -9.70 -4.34
C THR A 129 7.95 -9.02 -3.11
N LEU A 130 7.23 -9.07 -1.98
CA LEU A 130 7.72 -8.60 -0.68
C LEU A 130 8.33 -9.76 0.11
N VAL A 131 9.46 -9.47 0.75
CA VAL A 131 10.07 -10.29 1.80
C VAL A 131 10.10 -9.50 3.12
N PRO A 132 10.36 -10.13 4.29
CA PRO A 132 10.32 -9.44 5.57
C PRO A 132 11.20 -8.18 5.61
N ASN A 133 10.66 -7.14 6.25
CA ASN A 133 11.19 -5.77 6.37
C ASN A 133 11.10 -4.90 5.10
N MET A 134 10.72 -5.46 3.95
CA MET A 134 10.38 -4.62 2.80
C MET A 134 9.08 -3.85 3.07
N PHE A 135 9.01 -2.64 2.57
CA PHE A 135 7.80 -1.83 2.56
C PHE A 135 7.47 -1.35 1.15
N VAL A 136 6.19 -1.17 0.88
CA VAL A 136 5.67 -0.52 -0.32
C VAL A 136 4.65 0.52 0.08
N VAL A 137 4.65 1.66 -0.61
CA VAL A 137 3.69 2.75 -0.41
C VAL A 137 2.81 2.85 -1.65
N PHE A 138 1.50 2.72 -1.46
CA PHE A 138 0.51 2.98 -2.50
C PHE A 138 -0.20 4.29 -2.20
N TYR A 139 -0.20 5.20 -3.16
CA TYR A 139 -0.90 6.48 -3.07
C TYR A 139 -2.37 6.34 -3.47
N PRO A 140 -3.23 7.30 -3.14
CA PRO A 140 -4.59 7.33 -3.67
C PRO A 140 -4.62 7.13 -5.18
N TYR A 141 -5.64 6.37 -5.64
CA TYR A 141 -5.84 5.98 -7.04
C TYR A 141 -4.75 5.06 -7.63
N GLU A 142 -3.91 4.46 -6.82
CA GLU A 142 -3.01 3.38 -7.24
C GLU A 142 -3.64 2.04 -6.85
N PRO A 143 -4.21 1.30 -7.82
CA PRO A 143 -4.83 0.02 -7.54
C PRO A 143 -3.78 -1.01 -7.14
N HIS A 144 -4.12 -1.81 -6.13
CA HIS A 144 -3.26 -2.87 -5.63
C HIS A 144 -4.07 -4.06 -5.13
N LYS A 145 -3.49 -5.25 -5.28
CA LYS A 145 -4.06 -6.53 -4.87
C LYS A 145 -3.03 -7.27 -4.02
N PRO A 146 -3.05 -7.07 -2.70
CA PRO A 146 -2.11 -7.72 -1.79
C PRO A 146 -2.50 -9.16 -1.48
N CYS A 147 -1.64 -9.86 -0.75
CA CYS A 147 -1.84 -11.22 -0.27
C CYS A 147 -2.06 -12.24 -1.40
N CYS A 148 -1.40 -12.02 -2.53
CA CYS A 148 -1.33 -13.02 -3.59
C CYS A 148 -0.24 -14.04 -3.29
N ASN A 149 -0.51 -15.30 -3.63
CA ASN A 149 0.45 -16.37 -3.41
C ASN A 149 1.69 -16.22 -4.31
N VAL A 150 2.75 -16.91 -3.90
CA VAL A 150 4.03 -17.01 -4.64
C VAL A 150 4.18 -18.44 -5.13
N ASP A 151 4.47 -18.60 -6.42
CA ASP A 151 4.63 -19.91 -7.06
C ASP A 151 3.44 -20.87 -6.83
N GLY A 152 2.22 -20.33 -6.81
CA GLY A 152 0.98 -21.11 -6.62
C GLY A 152 0.82 -21.75 -5.24
N LYS A 153 1.59 -21.30 -4.24
CA LYS A 153 1.57 -21.85 -2.88
C LYS A 153 0.81 -20.95 -1.93
N SER A 154 -0.27 -21.48 -1.34
CA SER A 154 -0.92 -20.83 -0.21
C SER A 154 -0.05 -20.93 1.04
N ALA A 155 0.02 -19.85 1.80
CA ALA A 155 0.74 -19.78 3.07
C ALA A 155 0.13 -18.68 3.94
N LYS A 156 0.25 -18.83 5.25
CA LYS A 156 -0.07 -17.76 6.19
C LYS A 156 1.13 -16.84 6.32
N ILE A 157 0.89 -15.53 6.22
CA ILE A 157 1.90 -14.50 6.41
C ILE A 157 1.54 -13.61 7.59
N LYS A 158 2.48 -12.80 8.06
CA LYS A 158 2.21 -11.69 8.97
C LYS A 158 2.65 -10.39 8.33
N LYS A 159 1.78 -9.39 8.33
CA LYS A 159 2.04 -8.08 7.75
C LYS A 159 1.36 -6.97 8.54
N LEU A 160 1.75 -5.74 8.27
CA LEU A 160 1.00 -4.57 8.70
C LEU A 160 0.75 -3.61 7.53
N VAL A 161 -0.30 -2.84 7.66
CA VAL A 161 -0.65 -1.75 6.74
C VAL A 161 -0.87 -0.49 7.56
N VAL A 162 -0.05 0.53 7.32
CA VAL A 162 -0.23 1.85 7.92
C VAL A 162 -1.12 2.69 7.02
N LYS A 163 -2.14 3.30 7.59
CA LYS A 163 -3.02 4.26 6.93
C LYS A 163 -2.56 5.68 7.26
N VAL A 164 -2.12 6.41 6.25
CA VAL A 164 -1.66 7.80 6.36
C VAL A 164 -2.57 8.69 5.53
N PRO A 165 -3.25 9.70 6.11
CA PRO A 165 -4.02 10.67 5.33
C PRO A 165 -3.14 11.35 4.28
N VAL A 166 -3.58 11.38 3.02
CA VAL A 166 -2.78 11.94 1.92
C VAL A 166 -2.47 13.43 2.12
N GLU A 167 -3.32 14.15 2.85
CA GLU A 167 -3.14 15.56 3.19
C GLU A 167 -1.90 15.84 4.06
N LEU A 168 -1.37 14.83 4.75
CA LEU A 168 -0.14 14.93 5.54
C LEU A 168 1.12 14.82 4.68
N VAL A 169 1.00 14.38 3.44
CA VAL A 169 2.13 14.27 2.50
C VAL A 169 2.35 15.63 1.84
N LYS A 170 3.46 16.26 2.16
CA LYS A 170 3.86 17.59 1.65
C LYS A 170 5.23 17.51 1.00
#